data_3e083aa3dc740b99221bb240d4365329
#
_entry.id   3e083aa3dc740b99221bb240d4365329
#
_cell.length_a   1.000
_cell.length_b   1.000
_cell.length_c   1.000
_cell.angle_alpha   90.00
_cell.angle_beta   90.00
_cell.angle_gamma   90.00
#
_symmetry.space_group_name_H-M   'P 1'
#
loop_
_entity.id
_entity.type
_entity.pdbx_description
1 polymer ?
#
loop_
_entity_poly.entity_id
_entity_poly.type
_entity_poly.pdbx_seq_one_letter_code
_entity_poly.pdbx_strand_id
1 'polypeptide(L)'
;MEALFQLGFFLVLLCLGYIFGTRAEKKHYRSIYQREDAFRAIVVTTDRLPPIAFRHHDTHLVSGNVVISVDYFKVVIAGLRNLIGGNISSYESLLDRARREAILRLQDEANDLGAKRIINLKFETSRVSGNAGQGIGSIEVLAYATALVDSKAS
;
A
#
# COMPACT_ATOMS: atom_id res chain seq x y z
N MET A 1 4.60 46.01 2.48
CA MET A 1 3.59 45.54 1.49
C MET A 1 4.03 44.26 0.84
N GLU A 2 5.28 44.11 0.39
CA GLU A 2 5.81 42.88 -0.23
C GLU A 2 5.74 41.65 0.67
N ALA A 3 6.09 41.78 1.94
CA ALA A 3 6.05 40.66 2.89
C ALA A 3 4.61 40.10 3.09
N LEU A 4 3.60 40.95 3.07
CA LEU A 4 2.20 40.51 3.16
C LEU A 4 1.73 39.81 1.89
N PHE A 5 2.20 40.26 0.73
CA PHE A 5 1.91 39.64 -0.55
C PHE A 5 2.58 38.26 -0.66
N GLN A 6 3.86 38.15 -0.24
CA GLN A 6 4.58 36.87 -0.20
C GLN A 6 3.94 35.88 0.75
N LEU A 7 3.51 36.33 1.94
CA LEU A 7 2.79 35.50 2.91
C LEU A 7 1.45 34.99 2.34
N GLY A 8 0.68 35.91 1.71
CA GLY A 8 -0.59 35.55 1.08
C GLY A 8 -0.41 34.52 -0.05
N PHE A 9 0.60 34.73 -0.92
CA PHE A 9 0.91 33.79 -1.98
C PHE A 9 1.32 32.42 -1.46
N PHE A 10 2.16 32.39 -0.41
CA PHE A 10 2.55 31.14 0.26
C PHE A 10 1.35 30.39 0.86
N LEU A 11 0.45 31.08 1.53
CA LEU A 11 -0.77 30.48 2.09
C LEU A 11 -1.69 29.91 0.99
N VAL A 12 -1.82 30.59 -0.13
CA VAL A 12 -2.60 30.09 -1.29
C VAL A 12 -1.99 28.81 -1.84
N LEU A 13 -0.67 28.77 -2.04
CA LEU A 13 0.02 27.55 -2.51
C LEU A 13 -0.13 26.39 -1.51
N LEU A 14 -0.07 26.68 -0.23
CA LEU A 14 -0.24 25.70 0.84
C LEU A 14 -1.67 25.13 0.84
N CYS A 15 -2.69 25.96 0.71
CA CYS A 15 -4.09 25.56 0.59
C CYS A 15 -4.33 24.72 -0.67
N LEU A 16 -3.78 25.13 -1.82
CA LEU A 16 -3.89 24.36 -3.05
C LEU A 16 -3.21 22.99 -2.91
N GLY A 17 -2.00 22.93 -2.39
CA GLY A 17 -1.29 21.68 -2.13
C GLY A 17 -2.08 20.73 -1.23
N TYR A 18 -2.67 21.27 -0.16
CA TYR A 18 -3.52 20.49 0.75
C TYR A 18 -4.78 19.94 0.05
N ILE A 19 -5.49 20.78 -0.73
CA ILE A 19 -6.70 20.39 -1.45
C ILE A 19 -6.41 19.32 -2.51
N PHE A 20 -5.36 19.51 -3.31
CA PHE A 20 -5.00 18.54 -4.34
C PHE A 20 -4.47 17.24 -3.73
N GLY A 21 -3.66 17.32 -2.67
CA GLY A 21 -3.14 16.15 -1.96
C GLY A 21 -4.27 15.29 -1.36
N THR A 22 -5.22 15.90 -0.67
CA THR A 22 -6.34 15.17 -0.07
C THR A 22 -7.29 14.57 -1.12
N ARG A 23 -7.49 15.24 -2.26
CA ARG A 23 -8.28 14.68 -3.36
C ARG A 23 -7.60 13.47 -4.02
N ALA A 24 -6.30 13.55 -4.28
CA ALA A 24 -5.52 12.44 -4.83
C ALA A 24 -5.55 11.22 -3.90
N GLU A 25 -5.39 11.44 -2.60
CA GLU A 25 -5.47 10.39 -1.59
C GLU A 25 -6.85 9.71 -1.54
N LYS A 26 -7.93 10.50 -1.51
CA LYS A 26 -9.31 9.96 -1.54
C LYS A 26 -9.60 9.17 -2.82
N LYS A 27 -9.12 9.63 -3.97
CA LYS A 27 -9.25 8.91 -5.25
C LYS A 27 -8.54 7.56 -5.22
N HIS A 28 -7.34 7.52 -4.63
CA HIS A 28 -6.56 6.28 -4.49
C HIS A 28 -7.26 5.29 -3.55
N TYR A 29 -7.75 5.74 -2.39
CA TYR A 29 -8.51 4.87 -1.47
C TYR A 29 -9.78 4.31 -2.12
N ARG A 30 -10.51 5.13 -2.90
CA ARG A 30 -11.69 4.64 -3.63
C ARG A 30 -11.33 3.52 -4.61
N SER A 31 -10.22 3.62 -5.32
CA SER A 31 -9.73 2.57 -6.22
C SER A 31 -9.38 1.28 -5.46
N ILE A 32 -8.76 1.41 -4.27
CA ILE A 32 -8.45 0.27 -3.41
C ILE A 32 -9.75 -0.44 -3.00
N TYR A 33 -10.74 0.28 -2.46
CA TYR A 33 -12.01 -0.30 -2.03
C TYR A 33 -12.77 -1.00 -3.17
N GLN A 34 -12.77 -0.42 -4.37
CA GLN A 34 -13.43 -1.04 -5.53
C GLN A 34 -12.76 -2.36 -5.93
N ARG A 35 -11.43 -2.44 -5.88
CA ARG A 35 -10.70 -3.67 -6.18
C ARG A 35 -10.82 -4.70 -5.06
N GLU A 36 -10.81 -4.29 -3.80
CA GLU A 36 -11.07 -5.18 -2.66
C GLU A 36 -12.46 -5.83 -2.77
N ASP A 37 -13.45 -5.07 -3.20
CA ASP A 37 -14.80 -5.60 -3.42
C ASP A 37 -14.86 -6.58 -4.61
N ALA A 38 -14.13 -6.28 -5.69
CA ALA A 38 -14.01 -7.17 -6.85
C ALA A 38 -13.33 -8.52 -6.50
N PHE A 39 -12.31 -8.50 -5.63
CA PHE A 39 -11.58 -9.70 -5.20
C PHE A 39 -12.13 -10.35 -3.93
N ARG A 40 -13.30 -9.91 -3.44
CA ARG A 40 -13.91 -10.42 -2.21
C ARG A 40 -14.15 -11.92 -2.20
N ALA A 41 -14.29 -12.53 -3.37
CA ALA A 41 -14.45 -13.98 -3.52
C ALA A 41 -13.15 -14.77 -3.29
N ILE A 42 -11.98 -14.11 -3.37
CA ILE A 42 -10.67 -14.74 -3.16
C ILE A 42 -10.31 -14.60 -1.67
N VAL A 43 -10.38 -15.71 -0.95
CA VAL A 43 -10.08 -15.74 0.48
C VAL A 43 -8.58 -15.75 0.69
N VAL A 44 -8.06 -14.76 1.44
CA VAL A 44 -6.65 -14.65 1.79
C VAL A 44 -6.47 -14.94 3.28
N THR A 45 -5.58 -15.89 3.61
CA THR A 45 -5.27 -16.26 5.00
C THR A 45 -3.77 -16.35 5.25
N THR A 46 -3.38 -16.28 6.51
CA THR A 46 -2.00 -16.47 6.97
C THR A 46 -1.69 -17.93 7.35
N ASP A 47 -2.66 -18.84 7.21
CA ASP A 47 -2.52 -20.25 7.54
C ASP A 47 -1.42 -20.89 6.68
N ARG A 48 -0.56 -21.68 7.28
CA ARG A 48 0.57 -22.34 6.61
C ARG A 48 0.16 -23.57 5.80
N LEU A 49 -0.94 -24.21 6.18
CA LEU A 49 -1.43 -25.43 5.55
C LEU A 49 -2.79 -25.20 4.90
N PRO A 50 -3.02 -25.81 3.74
CA PRO A 50 -4.33 -25.73 3.10
C PRO A 50 -5.39 -26.45 3.95
N PRO A 51 -6.64 -25.94 3.99
CA PRO A 51 -7.76 -26.68 4.54
C PRO A 51 -7.93 -28.04 3.84
N ILE A 52 -8.53 -29.00 4.53
CA ILE A 52 -8.68 -30.39 4.02
C ILE A 52 -9.31 -30.43 2.62
N ALA A 53 -10.30 -29.58 2.39
CA ALA A 53 -10.98 -29.48 1.08
C ALA A 53 -10.09 -29.03 -0.08
N PHE A 54 -8.92 -28.41 0.20
CA PHE A 54 -8.01 -27.86 -0.79
C PHE A 54 -6.66 -28.61 -0.87
N ARG A 55 -6.54 -29.80 -0.26
CA ARG A 55 -5.28 -30.58 -0.22
C ARG A 55 -4.85 -31.12 -1.59
N HIS A 56 -5.77 -31.24 -2.52
CA HIS A 56 -5.52 -31.75 -3.89
C HIS A 56 -5.43 -30.64 -4.93
N HIS A 57 -5.35 -29.38 -4.51
CA HIS A 57 -5.17 -28.25 -5.40
C HIS A 57 -3.70 -28.06 -5.76
N ASP A 58 -3.45 -27.59 -6.95
CA ASP A 58 -2.12 -27.17 -7.36
C ASP A 58 -1.73 -25.89 -6.63
N THR A 59 -0.46 -25.75 -6.31
CA THR A 59 0.06 -24.63 -5.54
C THR A 59 0.96 -23.76 -6.39
N HIS A 60 0.68 -22.45 -6.42
CA HIS A 60 1.48 -21.47 -7.13
C HIS A 60 1.93 -20.37 -6.18
N LEU A 61 3.19 -19.94 -6.31
CA LEU A 61 3.66 -18.75 -5.63
C LEU A 61 3.07 -17.53 -6.33
N VAL A 62 2.45 -16.64 -5.55
CA VAL A 62 1.93 -15.36 -6.03
C VAL A 62 2.49 -14.24 -5.18
N SER A 63 2.70 -13.08 -5.80
CA SER A 63 3.32 -11.94 -5.15
C SER A 63 2.73 -10.62 -5.64
N GLY A 64 2.84 -9.59 -4.82
CA GLY A 64 2.51 -8.23 -5.18
C GLY A 64 3.47 -7.27 -4.49
N ASN A 65 4.11 -6.40 -5.24
CA ASN A 65 5.02 -5.42 -4.69
C ASN A 65 4.55 -4.00 -4.96
N VAL A 66 4.81 -3.12 -4.02
CA VAL A 66 4.48 -1.70 -4.11
C VAL A 66 5.63 -0.87 -3.57
N VAL A 67 6.05 0.11 -4.36
CA VAL A 67 7.03 1.11 -3.91
C VAL A 67 6.28 2.41 -3.64
N ILE A 68 6.39 2.92 -2.42
CA ILE A 68 5.84 4.22 -2.02
C ILE A 68 6.97 5.19 -1.77
N SER A 69 6.96 6.29 -2.50
CA SER A 69 7.82 7.43 -2.20
C SER A 69 7.25 8.18 -0.99
N VAL A 70 8.08 8.40 0.01
CA VAL A 70 7.72 9.26 1.14
C VAL A 70 7.79 10.71 0.65
N ASP A 71 6.65 11.33 0.47
CA ASP A 71 6.54 12.68 -0.05
C ASP A 71 7.25 13.65 0.92
N TYR A 72 8.25 14.39 0.43
CA TYR A 72 9.04 15.33 1.23
C TYR A 72 8.16 16.30 2.03
N PHE A 73 7.05 16.74 1.44
CA PHE A 73 6.07 17.60 2.09
C PHE A 73 5.43 16.95 3.34
N LYS A 74 5.14 15.64 3.29
CA LYS A 74 4.59 14.91 4.44
C LYS A 74 5.62 14.75 5.56
N VAL A 75 6.91 14.59 5.21
CA VAL A 75 8.00 14.55 6.19
C VAL A 75 8.18 15.91 6.89
N VAL A 76 8.09 17.01 6.16
CA VAL A 76 8.17 18.36 6.71
C VAL A 76 6.98 18.64 7.64
N ILE A 77 5.76 18.29 7.24
CA ILE A 77 4.57 18.45 8.10
C ILE A 77 4.61 17.53 9.31
N ALA A 78 5.09 16.30 9.17
CA ALA A 78 5.30 15.39 10.30
C ALA A 78 6.35 15.94 11.27
N GLY A 79 7.42 16.55 10.76
CA GLY A 79 8.45 17.25 11.56
C GLY A 79 7.87 18.43 12.33
N LEU A 80 7.07 19.28 11.69
CA LEU A 80 6.38 20.40 12.36
C LEU A 80 5.36 19.90 13.41
N ARG A 81 4.66 18.82 13.14
CA ARG A 81 3.70 18.21 14.07
C ARG A 81 4.38 17.58 15.29
N ASN A 82 5.59 17.02 15.13
CA ASN A 82 6.39 16.50 16.23
C ASN A 82 6.86 17.61 17.19
N LEU A 83 7.03 18.84 16.70
CA LEU A 83 7.32 20.02 17.51
C LEU A 83 6.12 20.47 18.37
N ILE A 84 4.90 20.15 17.95
CA ILE A 84 3.64 20.56 18.63
C ILE A 84 3.08 19.38 19.47
N GLY A 85 3.66 18.18 19.35
CA GLY A 85 3.21 16.95 20.01
C GLY A 85 2.05 16.27 19.27
N GLY A 86 2.33 15.15 18.65
CA GLY A 86 1.30 14.32 17.99
C GLY A 86 1.89 13.02 17.43
N ASN A 87 1.10 11.95 17.42
CA ASN A 87 1.47 10.64 16.91
C ASN A 87 1.82 10.66 15.41
N ILE A 88 2.76 9.78 15.01
CA ILE A 88 3.25 9.59 13.62
C ILE A 88 2.19 8.86 12.77
N SER A 89 0.94 9.23 12.86
CA SER A 89 -0.20 8.59 12.15
C SER A 89 -0.08 8.66 10.61
N SER A 90 0.68 9.64 10.09
CA SER A 90 0.86 9.80 8.63
C SER A 90 1.72 8.69 8.02
N TYR A 91 2.67 8.14 8.77
CA TYR A 91 3.55 7.06 8.31
C TYR A 91 2.84 5.70 8.36
N GLU A 92 2.05 5.48 9.41
CA GLU A 92 1.24 4.27 9.56
C GLU A 92 0.20 4.15 8.45
N SER A 93 -0.49 5.24 8.11
CA SER A 93 -1.47 5.25 7.02
C SER A 93 -0.84 4.97 5.65
N LEU A 94 0.41 5.40 5.41
CA LEU A 94 1.14 5.09 4.18
C LEU A 94 1.50 3.61 4.08
N LEU A 95 1.99 3.03 5.18
CA LEU A 95 2.33 1.60 5.22
C LEU A 95 1.09 0.72 5.09
N ASP A 96 -0.01 1.09 5.75
CA ASP A 96 -1.28 0.36 5.62
C ASP A 96 -1.76 0.36 4.18
N ARG A 97 -1.76 1.52 3.53
CA ARG A 97 -2.12 1.65 2.12
C ARG A 97 -1.20 0.83 1.21
N ALA A 98 0.11 0.79 1.48
CA ALA A 98 1.06 -0.02 0.73
C ALA A 98 0.76 -1.52 0.86
N ARG A 99 0.50 -1.99 2.07
CA ARG A 99 0.15 -3.39 2.33
C ARG A 99 -1.15 -3.79 1.62
N ARG A 100 -2.17 -2.96 1.68
CA ARG A 100 -3.45 -3.21 0.98
C ARG A 100 -3.26 -3.29 -0.53
N GLU A 101 -2.50 -2.36 -1.11
CA GLU A 101 -2.19 -2.36 -2.54
C GLU A 101 -1.35 -3.59 -2.93
N ALA A 102 -0.39 -4.01 -2.11
CA ALA A 102 0.41 -5.21 -2.36
C ALA A 102 -0.45 -6.49 -2.33
N ILE A 103 -1.41 -6.58 -1.39
CA ILE A 103 -2.38 -7.68 -1.35
C ILE A 103 -3.24 -7.69 -2.61
N LEU A 104 -3.73 -6.54 -3.06
CA LEU A 104 -4.57 -6.45 -4.26
C LEU A 104 -3.82 -6.91 -5.51
N ARG A 105 -2.54 -6.57 -5.66
CA ARG A 105 -1.71 -7.05 -6.77
C ARG A 105 -1.48 -8.56 -6.72
N LEU A 106 -1.27 -9.09 -5.52
CA LEU A 106 -1.14 -10.51 -5.27
C LEU A 106 -2.47 -11.25 -5.58
N GLN A 107 -3.62 -10.67 -5.23
CA GLN A 107 -4.94 -11.23 -5.56
C GLN A 107 -5.22 -11.18 -7.06
N ASP A 108 -4.74 -10.17 -7.75
CA ASP A 108 -4.86 -10.02 -9.21
C ASP A 108 -4.10 -11.16 -9.91
N GLU A 109 -2.84 -11.39 -9.52
CA GLU A 109 -2.04 -12.53 -10.02
C GLU A 109 -2.70 -13.89 -9.71
N ALA A 110 -3.25 -14.06 -8.50
CA ALA A 110 -3.96 -15.28 -8.13
C ALA A 110 -5.27 -15.46 -8.92
N ASN A 111 -5.96 -14.37 -9.21
CA ASN A 111 -7.17 -14.38 -10.04
C ASN A 111 -6.87 -14.82 -11.48
N ASP A 112 -5.77 -14.37 -12.06
CA ASP A 112 -5.32 -14.76 -13.39
C ASP A 112 -5.02 -16.26 -13.48
N LEU A 113 -4.59 -16.87 -12.36
CA LEU A 113 -4.41 -18.32 -12.22
C LEU A 113 -5.71 -19.08 -11.95
N GLY A 114 -6.82 -18.36 -11.72
CA GLY A 114 -8.10 -18.96 -11.35
C GLY A 114 -8.20 -19.44 -9.91
N ALA A 115 -7.31 -18.96 -9.03
CA ALA A 115 -7.29 -19.34 -7.62
C ALA A 115 -8.47 -18.71 -6.86
N LYS A 116 -9.11 -19.49 -6.01
CA LYS A 116 -10.19 -19.05 -5.11
C LYS A 116 -9.71 -18.85 -3.67
N ARG A 117 -8.51 -19.32 -3.36
CA ARG A 117 -7.93 -19.26 -2.02
C ARG A 117 -6.43 -19.02 -2.08
N ILE A 118 -5.98 -18.18 -1.17
CA ILE A 118 -4.59 -17.84 -0.95
C ILE A 118 -4.26 -18.13 0.51
N ILE A 119 -3.16 -18.82 0.74
CA ILE A 119 -2.69 -19.19 2.08
C ILE A 119 -1.25 -18.71 2.31
N ASN A 120 -0.80 -18.74 3.56
CA ASN A 120 0.57 -18.42 3.96
C ASN A 120 1.01 -17.01 3.51
N LEU A 121 0.09 -16.03 3.60
CA LEU A 121 0.42 -14.64 3.29
C LEU A 121 1.54 -14.13 4.21
N LYS A 122 2.56 -13.55 3.62
CA LYS A 122 3.68 -12.89 4.30
C LYS A 122 3.99 -11.55 3.67
N PHE A 123 4.64 -10.70 4.46
CA PHE A 123 5.11 -9.39 4.02
C PHE A 123 6.59 -9.23 4.31
N GLU A 124 7.28 -8.63 3.34
CA GLU A 124 8.61 -8.08 3.51
C GLU A 124 8.55 -6.57 3.24
N THR A 125 9.30 -5.82 4.04
CA THR A 125 9.37 -4.37 3.88
C THR A 125 10.82 -3.95 3.79
N SER A 126 11.20 -3.37 2.67
CA SER A 126 12.54 -2.84 2.45
C SER A 126 12.52 -1.32 2.31
N ARG A 127 13.61 -0.67 2.74
CA ARG A 127 13.85 0.74 2.45
C ARG A 127 14.72 0.81 1.21
N VAL A 128 14.19 1.39 0.15
CA VAL A 128 14.97 1.77 -1.02
C VAL A 128 15.45 3.20 -0.77
N SER A 129 16.61 3.33 -0.13
CA SER A 129 17.19 4.64 0.18
C SER A 129 18.13 5.06 -0.93
N GLY A 130 17.86 6.20 -1.55
CA GLY A 130 18.93 6.97 -2.16
C GLY A 130 19.84 7.53 -1.05
N ASN A 131 21.10 7.73 -1.32
CA ASN A 131 22.21 8.15 -0.45
C ASN A 131 21.85 8.66 0.95
N ALA A 132 22.54 8.12 1.95
CA ALA A 132 22.41 8.36 3.40
C ALA A 132 22.65 9.82 3.82
N GLY A 133 21.95 10.78 3.28
CA GLY A 133 22.09 12.20 3.63
C GLY A 133 20.99 13.10 3.08
N GLN A 134 20.20 12.63 2.12
CA GLN A 134 19.10 13.40 1.55
C GLN A 134 17.80 12.63 1.68
N GLY A 135 17.13 12.89 2.71
CA GLY A 135 15.91 12.43 3.34
C GLY A 135 14.68 12.02 2.54
N ILE A 136 14.77 11.53 1.31
CA ILE A 136 13.62 11.02 0.58
C ILE A 136 13.83 9.52 0.38
N GLY A 137 13.36 8.72 1.34
CA GLY A 137 13.37 7.27 1.24
C GLY A 137 12.10 6.78 0.56
N SER A 138 12.24 5.82 -0.36
CA SER A 138 11.13 4.99 -0.79
C SER A 138 11.05 3.76 0.10
N ILE A 139 9.83 3.29 0.33
CA ILE A 139 9.58 2.04 1.04
C ILE A 139 8.93 1.10 0.05
N GLU A 140 9.53 -0.07 -0.08
CA GLU A 140 8.94 -1.18 -0.81
C GLU A 140 8.25 -2.11 0.16
N VAL A 141 7.04 -2.51 -0.16
CA VAL A 141 6.28 -3.57 0.51
C VAL A 141 6.05 -4.67 -0.49
N LEU A 142 6.58 -5.85 -0.20
CA LEU A 142 6.34 -7.09 -0.93
C LEU A 142 5.37 -7.95 -0.13
N ALA A 143 4.23 -8.32 -0.73
CA ALA A 143 3.36 -9.38 -0.25
C ALA A 143 3.64 -10.64 -1.08
N TYR A 144 3.75 -11.81 -0.44
CA TYR A 144 3.88 -13.08 -1.15
C TYR A 144 3.11 -14.18 -0.41
N ALA A 145 2.57 -15.12 -1.17
CA ALA A 145 1.69 -16.15 -0.66
C ALA A 145 1.60 -17.36 -1.59
N THR A 146 0.89 -18.38 -1.18
CA THR A 146 0.59 -19.56 -1.98
C THR A 146 -0.86 -19.53 -2.44
N ALA A 147 -1.10 -19.45 -3.73
CA ALA A 147 -2.41 -19.59 -4.35
C ALA A 147 -2.75 -21.07 -4.55
N LEU A 148 -3.99 -21.44 -4.24
CA LEU A 148 -4.52 -22.78 -4.45
C LEU A 148 -5.43 -22.76 -5.68
N VAL A 149 -5.02 -23.47 -6.72
CA VAL A 149 -5.70 -23.57 -8.00
C VAL A 149 -6.31 -24.96 -8.15
N ASP A 150 -7.53 -25.04 -8.69
CA ASP A 150 -8.15 -26.33 -8.96
C ASP A 150 -7.24 -27.14 -9.89
N SER A 151 -6.79 -28.33 -9.45
CA SER A 151 -6.04 -29.23 -10.30
C SER A 151 -6.91 -29.59 -11.51
N LYS A 152 -6.44 -29.29 -12.70
CA LYS A 152 -7.12 -29.75 -13.92
C LYS A 152 -7.08 -31.27 -13.88
N ALA A 153 -8.28 -31.88 -13.72
CA ALA A 153 -8.43 -33.32 -13.85
C ALA A 153 -7.81 -33.74 -15.21
N SER A 154 -6.72 -34.47 -15.14
CA SER A 154 -6.00 -35.01 -16.29
C SER A 154 -6.77 -36.22 -16.83
#